data_4ac493d9a3b2fe7208b936fcdb56470d
#
_entry.id   4ac493d9a3b2fe7208b936fcdb56470d
#
_cell.length_a   1.000
_cell.length_b   1.000
_cell.length_c   1.000
_cell.angle_alpha   90.00
_cell.angle_beta   90.00
_cell.angle_gamma   90.00
#
_symmetry.space_group_name_H-M   'P 1'
#
loop_
_entity.id
_entity.type
_entity.pdbx_description
1 polymer ?
#
loop_
_entity_poly.entity_id
_entity_poly.type
_entity_poly.pdbx_seq_one_letter_code
_entity_poly.pdbx_strand_id
1 'polypeptide(L)'
;MDQPIVARDMMVRNLVTLGPEMDVADAIDVLLKHRISGAPVVDSWGRFLGIFSEKSSLQYVIHTAYDALPSTNLMRFVDTAPPTILEDTDLLTIAQTFLDASCRRLPVLCREGRLLGQISRRDLLRAARTMISSSKPVEGGSSLYLSAIFETHERPI
;
A
#
# COMPACT_ATOMS: atom_id res chain seq x y z
N MET A 1 19.23 -19.79 11.81
CA MET A 1 17.83 -19.42 11.98
C MET A 1 17.49 -18.34 10.97
N ASP A 2 16.58 -18.64 10.09
CA ASP A 2 16.12 -17.64 9.14
C ASP A 2 15.27 -16.64 9.90
N GLN A 3 15.65 -15.37 9.80
CA GLN A 3 14.85 -14.30 10.35
C GLN A 3 13.56 -14.16 9.53
N PRO A 4 12.42 -13.87 10.17
CA PRO A 4 11.19 -13.65 9.44
C PRO A 4 11.31 -12.46 8.49
N ILE A 5 10.73 -12.58 7.31
CA ILE A 5 10.65 -11.49 6.34
C ILE A 5 9.67 -10.43 6.88
N VAL A 6 10.11 -9.21 6.95
CA VAL A 6 9.33 -8.07 7.44
C VAL A 6 9.17 -7.00 6.36
N ALA A 7 8.34 -6.01 6.62
CA ALA A 7 8.00 -4.96 5.66
C ALA A 7 9.23 -4.26 5.07
N ARG A 8 10.25 -3.95 5.89
CA ARG A 8 11.47 -3.28 5.42
C ARG A 8 12.23 -4.07 4.37
N ASP A 9 12.10 -5.39 4.35
CA ASP A 9 12.81 -6.28 3.42
C ASP A 9 12.18 -6.27 2.02
N MET A 10 10.92 -5.90 1.91
CA MET A 10 10.15 -5.98 0.66
C MET A 10 9.61 -4.64 0.16
N MET A 11 9.67 -3.58 0.96
CA MET A 11 9.12 -2.29 0.60
C MET A 11 9.93 -1.57 -0.48
N VAL A 12 9.23 -0.80 -1.31
CA VAL A 12 9.84 0.16 -2.23
C VAL A 12 10.02 1.48 -1.49
N ARG A 13 11.24 2.00 -1.48
CA ARG A 13 11.59 3.22 -0.74
C ARG A 13 11.52 4.49 -1.58
N ASN A 14 11.79 4.39 -2.87
CA ASN A 14 11.76 5.53 -3.78
C ASN A 14 10.34 5.76 -4.28
N LEU A 15 9.61 6.62 -3.58
CA LEU A 15 8.20 6.88 -3.83
C LEU A 15 7.99 8.28 -4.40
N VAL A 16 6.99 8.39 -5.29
CA VAL A 16 6.41 9.67 -5.63
C VAL A 16 5.51 10.10 -4.47
N THR A 17 5.79 11.25 -3.88
CA THR A 17 5.02 11.81 -2.77
C THR A 17 4.44 13.17 -3.12
N LEU A 18 3.38 13.55 -2.41
CA LEU A 18 2.72 14.84 -2.55
C LEU A 18 2.88 15.63 -1.25
N GLY A 19 2.91 16.95 -1.36
CA GLY A 19 2.89 17.85 -0.22
C GLY A 19 1.45 18.26 0.14
N PRO A 20 1.16 18.53 1.43
CA PRO A 20 -0.19 18.86 1.88
C PRO A 20 -0.69 20.22 1.36
N GLU A 21 0.22 21.08 0.90
CA GLU A 21 -0.06 22.43 0.42
C GLU A 21 -0.27 22.51 -1.08
N MET A 22 -0.13 21.38 -1.78
CA MET A 22 -0.32 21.32 -3.23
C MET A 22 -1.78 21.61 -3.59
N ASP A 23 -1.96 22.20 -4.76
CA ASP A 23 -3.25 22.27 -5.42
C ASP A 23 -3.67 20.89 -5.91
N VAL A 24 -4.97 20.60 -5.85
CA VAL A 24 -5.52 19.33 -6.34
C VAL A 24 -5.17 19.11 -7.82
N ALA A 25 -5.25 20.14 -8.64
CA ALA A 25 -4.89 20.04 -10.06
C ALA A 25 -3.45 19.59 -10.26
N ASP A 26 -2.51 20.15 -9.50
CA ASP A 26 -1.11 19.76 -9.56
C ASP A 26 -0.89 18.31 -9.08
N ALA A 27 -1.61 17.90 -8.05
CA ALA A 27 -1.58 16.53 -7.56
C ALA A 27 -2.11 15.53 -8.61
N ILE A 28 -3.19 15.87 -9.31
CA ILE A 28 -3.72 15.09 -10.43
C ILE A 28 -2.66 14.97 -11.54
N ASP A 29 -1.99 16.05 -11.89
CA ASP A 29 -0.93 16.05 -12.88
C ASP A 29 0.20 15.10 -12.51
N VAL A 30 0.58 15.03 -11.22
CA VAL A 30 1.59 14.09 -10.73
C VAL A 30 1.13 12.65 -10.93
N LEU A 31 -0.12 12.32 -10.59
CA LEU A 31 -0.66 10.97 -10.79
C LEU A 31 -0.63 10.57 -12.28
N LEU A 32 -1.05 11.47 -13.16
CA LEU A 32 -1.08 11.23 -14.60
C LEU A 32 0.31 11.09 -15.20
N LYS A 33 1.23 11.99 -14.82
CA LYS A 33 2.61 11.97 -15.30
C LYS A 33 3.34 10.69 -14.93
N HIS A 34 3.18 10.21 -13.70
CA HIS A 34 3.85 9.02 -13.19
C HIS A 34 3.04 7.73 -13.42
N ARG A 35 1.85 7.82 -14.00
CA ARG A 35 0.95 6.68 -14.26
C ARG A 35 0.70 5.84 -13.01
N ILE A 36 0.41 6.52 -11.91
CA ILE A 36 0.12 5.90 -10.63
C ILE A 36 -1.33 6.18 -10.22
N SER A 37 -1.93 5.22 -9.50
CA SER A 37 -3.32 5.32 -9.05
C SER A 37 -3.49 6.10 -7.75
N GLY A 38 -2.39 6.43 -7.09
CA GLY A 38 -2.38 7.19 -5.85
C GLY A 38 -0.97 7.43 -5.37
N ALA A 39 -0.82 8.42 -4.51
CA ALA A 39 0.45 8.79 -3.92
C ALA A 39 0.27 9.17 -2.45
N PRO A 40 1.22 8.85 -1.59
CA PRO A 40 1.20 9.29 -0.22
C PRO A 40 1.45 10.79 -0.12
N VAL A 41 0.75 11.41 0.82
CA VAL A 41 0.93 12.82 1.18
C VAL A 41 1.77 12.87 2.43
N VAL A 42 2.88 13.61 2.37
CA VAL A 42 3.81 13.77 3.49
C VAL A 42 4.08 15.24 3.73
N ASP A 43 4.29 15.60 5.00
CA ASP A 43 4.67 16.96 5.38
C ASP A 43 6.19 17.19 5.19
N SER A 44 6.66 18.37 5.57
CA SER A 44 8.08 18.75 5.46
C SER A 44 9.02 17.93 6.34
N TRP A 45 8.50 17.22 7.34
CA TRP A 45 9.27 16.32 8.21
C TRP A 45 9.20 14.86 7.76
N GLY A 46 8.52 14.58 6.65
CA GLY A 46 8.33 13.22 6.14
C GLY A 46 7.24 12.42 6.85
N ARG A 47 6.41 13.07 7.66
CA ARG A 47 5.26 12.43 8.31
C ARG A 47 4.19 12.10 7.30
N PHE A 48 3.67 10.90 7.39
CA PHE A 48 2.58 10.44 6.56
C PHE A 48 1.25 11.06 6.99
N LEU A 49 0.59 11.76 6.07
CA LEU A 49 -0.68 12.44 6.32
C LEU A 49 -1.89 11.70 5.73
N GLY A 50 -1.67 10.89 4.73
CA GLY A 50 -2.73 10.15 4.06
C GLY A 50 -2.39 9.82 2.61
N ILE A 51 -3.40 9.42 1.85
CA ILE A 51 -3.25 9.06 0.44
C ILE A 51 -4.19 9.92 -0.40
N PHE A 52 -3.64 10.48 -1.47
CA PHE A 52 -4.41 11.09 -2.55
C PHE A 52 -4.44 10.12 -3.74
N SER A 53 -5.62 9.74 -4.19
CA SER A 53 -5.81 8.68 -5.18
C SER A 53 -6.64 9.16 -6.38
N GLU A 54 -6.76 8.32 -7.39
CA GLU A 54 -7.72 8.53 -8.49
C GLU A 54 -9.15 8.72 -7.96
N LYS A 55 -9.54 7.94 -6.95
CA LYS A 55 -10.83 8.10 -6.29
C LYS A 55 -10.99 9.49 -5.67
N SER A 56 -9.96 9.99 -4.99
CA SER A 56 -9.92 11.36 -4.46
C SER A 56 -10.08 12.39 -5.55
N SER A 57 -9.42 12.18 -6.70
CA SER A 57 -9.51 13.04 -7.87
C SER A 57 -10.92 13.09 -8.45
N LEU A 58 -11.60 11.94 -8.51
CA LEU A 58 -12.99 11.88 -8.97
C LEU A 58 -13.94 12.61 -8.02
N GLN A 59 -13.72 12.54 -6.73
CA GLN A 59 -14.47 13.31 -5.74
C GLN A 59 -14.30 14.82 -5.96
N TYR A 60 -13.08 15.25 -6.26
CA TYR A 60 -12.80 16.63 -6.62
C TYR A 60 -13.53 17.06 -7.90
N VAL A 61 -13.52 16.23 -8.95
CA VAL A 61 -14.22 16.53 -10.21
C VAL A 61 -15.71 16.73 -9.95
N ILE A 62 -16.34 15.86 -9.17
CA ILE A 62 -17.76 15.99 -8.83
C ILE A 62 -18.00 17.27 -8.01
N HIS A 63 -17.13 17.55 -7.05
CA HIS A 63 -17.24 18.73 -6.20
C HIS A 63 -17.17 20.03 -7.03
N THR A 64 -16.24 20.10 -8.00
CA THR A 64 -16.11 21.27 -8.87
C THR A 64 -17.32 21.49 -9.78
N ALA A 65 -18.03 20.42 -10.14
CA ALA A 65 -19.22 20.51 -10.98
C ALA A 65 -20.42 21.15 -10.26
N TYR A 66 -20.48 21.02 -8.94
CA TYR A 66 -21.60 21.46 -8.12
C TYR A 66 -21.30 22.72 -7.28
N ASP A 67 -20.05 23.12 -7.18
CA ASP A 67 -19.64 24.24 -6.34
C ASP A 67 -19.10 25.39 -7.21
N ALA A 68 -19.64 26.59 -7.03
CA ALA A 68 -19.23 27.76 -7.80
C ALA A 68 -17.79 28.19 -7.50
N LEU A 69 -17.30 27.91 -6.28
CA LEU A 69 -15.93 28.19 -5.84
C LEU A 69 -15.37 26.94 -5.13
N PRO A 70 -14.96 25.94 -5.92
CA PRO A 70 -14.46 24.71 -5.34
C PRO A 70 -13.16 24.94 -4.55
N SER A 71 -13.03 24.22 -3.42
CA SER A 71 -11.79 24.21 -2.68
C SER A 71 -10.72 23.51 -3.51
N THR A 72 -9.54 24.12 -3.61
CA THR A 72 -8.37 23.55 -4.26
C THR A 72 -7.40 22.90 -3.28
N ASN A 73 -7.72 22.92 -1.98
CA ASN A 73 -6.91 22.35 -0.93
C ASN A 73 -6.88 20.82 -1.03
N LEU A 74 -5.68 20.27 -1.28
CA LEU A 74 -5.47 18.84 -1.43
C LEU A 74 -5.98 18.04 -0.22
N MET A 75 -5.72 18.51 0.99
CA MET A 75 -6.03 17.77 2.22
C MET A 75 -7.52 17.49 2.39
N ARG A 76 -8.38 18.28 1.79
CA ARG A 76 -9.84 18.05 1.80
C ARG A 76 -10.23 16.74 1.10
N PHE A 77 -9.43 16.29 0.15
CA PHE A 77 -9.69 15.10 -0.68
C PHE A 77 -8.75 13.93 -0.36
N VAL A 78 -7.88 14.09 0.63
CA VAL A 78 -6.95 13.05 1.06
C VAL A 78 -7.67 12.08 2.00
N ASP A 79 -7.47 10.78 1.78
CA ASP A 79 -7.84 9.76 2.76
C ASP A 79 -6.79 9.79 3.89
N THR A 80 -7.20 10.29 5.06
CA THR A 80 -6.31 10.45 6.21
C THR A 80 -6.24 9.24 7.13
N ALA A 81 -7.04 8.21 6.85
CA ALA A 81 -7.10 7.00 7.67
C ALA A 81 -6.98 5.71 6.84
N PRO A 82 -6.05 5.62 5.86
CA PRO A 82 -5.85 4.38 5.13
C PRO A 82 -5.16 3.35 6.03
N PRO A 83 -5.27 2.05 5.71
CA PRO A 83 -4.47 1.05 6.39
C PRO A 83 -2.98 1.28 6.16
N THR A 84 -2.21 1.19 7.22
CA THR A 84 -0.74 1.33 7.22
C THR A 84 -0.12 0.19 8.00
N ILE A 85 1.17 -0.03 7.79
CA ILE A 85 1.94 -1.04 8.53
C ILE A 85 3.25 -0.44 9.04
N LEU A 86 3.83 -1.07 10.04
CA LEU A 86 5.15 -0.71 10.54
C LEU A 86 6.24 -1.48 9.77
N GLU A 87 7.46 -0.96 9.80
CA GLU A 87 8.60 -1.55 9.09
C GLU A 87 8.98 -2.97 9.54
N ASP A 88 8.63 -3.32 10.77
CA ASP A 88 8.88 -4.63 11.36
C ASP A 88 7.69 -5.59 11.30
N THR A 89 6.61 -5.21 10.62
CA THR A 89 5.45 -6.08 10.41
C THR A 89 5.84 -7.27 9.54
N ASP A 90 5.49 -8.48 9.99
CA ASP A 90 5.85 -9.71 9.28
C ASP A 90 5.00 -9.94 8.01
N LEU A 91 5.52 -10.79 7.13
CA LEU A 91 4.90 -11.08 5.83
C LEU A 91 3.47 -11.61 5.96
N LEU A 92 3.19 -12.49 6.91
CA LEU A 92 1.86 -13.09 7.08
C LEU A 92 0.83 -12.05 7.55
N THR A 93 1.22 -11.18 8.46
CA THR A 93 0.37 -10.07 8.92
C THR A 93 0.09 -9.10 7.79
N ILE A 94 1.08 -8.80 6.95
CA ILE A 94 0.90 -7.95 5.77
C ILE A 94 -0.07 -8.61 4.78
N ALA A 95 0.11 -9.90 4.51
CA ALA A 95 -0.79 -10.64 3.63
C ALA A 95 -2.23 -10.61 4.14
N GLN A 96 -2.44 -10.82 5.43
CA GLN A 96 -3.75 -10.74 6.06
C GLN A 96 -4.35 -9.33 5.95
N THR A 97 -3.54 -8.30 6.13
CA THR A 97 -3.97 -6.92 5.97
C THR A 97 -4.47 -6.65 4.55
N PHE A 98 -3.78 -7.15 3.53
CA PHE A 98 -4.24 -7.04 2.15
C PHE A 98 -5.55 -7.79 1.87
N LEU A 99 -5.77 -8.91 2.55
CA LEU A 99 -7.03 -9.67 2.41
C LEU A 99 -8.19 -8.95 3.09
N ASP A 100 -7.96 -8.35 4.23
CA ASP A 100 -9.01 -7.69 5.03
C ASP A 100 -9.34 -6.29 4.52
N ALA A 101 -8.37 -5.59 3.95
CA ALA A 101 -8.52 -4.23 3.44
C ALA A 101 -8.56 -4.24 1.90
N SER A 102 -9.53 -3.51 1.32
CA SER A 102 -9.63 -3.34 -0.13
C SER A 102 -8.61 -2.30 -0.62
N CYS A 103 -7.34 -2.55 -0.40
CA CYS A 103 -6.27 -1.66 -0.83
C CYS A 103 -5.29 -2.40 -1.75
N ARG A 104 -4.67 -1.66 -2.66
CA ARG A 104 -3.66 -2.20 -3.59
C ARG A 104 -2.25 -2.06 -3.04
N ARG A 105 -2.04 -1.15 -2.11
CA ARG A 105 -0.74 -0.78 -1.57
C ARG A 105 -0.89 -0.43 -0.11
N LEU A 106 0.15 -0.69 0.66
CA LEU A 106 0.22 -0.37 2.08
C LEU A 106 1.42 0.54 2.31
N PRO A 107 1.20 1.76 2.82
CA PRO A 107 2.29 2.59 3.32
C PRO A 107 2.96 1.94 4.51
N VAL A 108 4.29 2.00 4.54
CA VAL A 108 5.13 1.51 5.63
C VAL A 108 5.65 2.70 6.41
N LEU A 109 5.36 2.73 7.69
CA LEU A 109 5.72 3.83 8.58
C LEU A 109 6.72 3.38 9.64
N CYS A 110 7.52 4.33 10.12
CA CYS A 110 8.23 4.15 11.39
C CYS A 110 7.29 4.44 12.56
N ARG A 111 7.75 4.16 13.78
CA ARG A 111 6.94 4.36 15.00
C ARG A 111 6.57 5.82 15.26
N GLU A 112 7.34 6.76 14.71
CA GLU A 112 7.09 8.21 14.79
C GLU A 112 6.15 8.71 13.69
N GLY A 113 5.63 7.83 12.84
CA GLY A 113 4.67 8.17 11.80
C GLY A 113 5.29 8.69 10.50
N ARG A 114 6.59 8.53 10.30
CA ARG A 114 7.25 8.89 9.04
C ARG A 114 7.06 7.81 8.00
N LEU A 115 6.86 8.23 6.77
CA LEU A 115 6.77 7.33 5.63
C LEU A 115 8.17 6.80 5.28
N LEU A 116 8.34 5.48 5.34
CA LEU A 116 9.60 4.80 4.98
C LEU A 116 9.55 4.18 3.59
N GLY A 117 8.40 3.71 3.17
CA GLY A 117 8.23 3.03 1.91
C GLY A 117 6.79 2.59 1.70
N GLN A 118 6.60 1.71 0.75
CA GLN A 118 5.29 1.21 0.37
C GLN A 118 5.42 -0.23 -0.12
N ILE A 119 4.41 -1.04 0.16
CA ILE A 119 4.33 -2.42 -0.31
C ILE A 119 3.09 -2.57 -1.17
N SER A 120 3.27 -3.14 -2.38
CA SER A 120 2.18 -3.61 -3.22
C SER A 120 1.94 -5.10 -2.99
N ARG A 121 0.78 -5.60 -3.43
CA ARG A 121 0.51 -7.05 -3.44
C ARG A 121 1.59 -7.82 -4.20
N ARG A 122 2.10 -7.25 -5.29
CA ARG A 122 3.15 -7.85 -6.11
C ARG A 122 4.48 -7.96 -5.36
N ASP A 123 4.85 -6.94 -4.60
CA ASP A 123 6.06 -6.95 -3.76
C ASP A 123 5.99 -8.08 -2.73
N LEU A 124 4.83 -8.24 -2.10
CA LEU A 124 4.59 -9.32 -1.15
C LEU A 124 4.70 -10.69 -1.83
N LEU A 125 4.12 -10.86 -3.02
CA LEU A 125 4.18 -12.13 -3.76
C LEU A 125 5.60 -12.50 -4.14
N ARG A 126 6.45 -11.54 -4.52
CA ARG A 126 7.88 -11.77 -4.79
C ARG A 126 8.60 -12.28 -3.55
N ALA A 127 8.36 -11.65 -2.40
CA ALA A 127 8.95 -12.08 -1.13
C ALA A 127 8.45 -13.47 -0.71
N ALA A 128 7.14 -13.72 -0.83
CA ALA A 128 6.55 -15.02 -0.53
C ALA A 128 7.09 -16.12 -1.45
N ARG A 129 7.30 -15.82 -2.73
CA ARG A 129 7.87 -16.76 -3.70
C ARG A 129 9.27 -17.21 -3.29
N THR A 130 10.10 -16.29 -2.84
CA THR A 130 11.44 -16.58 -2.33
C THR A 130 11.37 -17.49 -1.11
N MET A 131 10.47 -17.23 -0.19
CA MET A 131 10.25 -18.04 1.01
C MET A 131 9.79 -19.47 0.64
N ILE A 132 8.85 -19.61 -0.30
CA ILE A 132 8.34 -20.91 -0.75
C ILE A 132 9.42 -21.72 -1.45
N SER A 133 10.26 -21.11 -2.27
CA SER A 133 11.32 -21.79 -3.00
C SER A 133 12.50 -22.19 -2.11
N SER A 134 12.74 -21.51 -1.00
CA SER A 134 13.78 -21.86 -0.04
C SER A 134 13.38 -23.00 0.90
N SER A 135 12.09 -23.23 1.12
CA SER A 135 11.56 -24.40 1.79
C SER A 135 11.54 -25.57 0.80
N LYS A 136 12.69 -26.22 0.60
CA LYS A 136 12.72 -27.50 -0.15
C LYS A 136 11.84 -28.50 0.57
N PRO A 137 10.95 -29.24 -0.15
CA PRO A 137 10.19 -30.30 0.48
C PRO A 137 11.18 -31.31 1.06
N VAL A 138 11.12 -31.54 2.36
CA VAL A 138 11.69 -32.72 2.98
C VAL A 138 10.91 -33.87 2.40
N GLU A 139 11.55 -34.75 1.65
CA GLU A 139 10.93 -35.98 1.14
C GLU A 139 10.23 -36.68 2.34
N GLY A 140 8.91 -36.69 2.32
CA GLY A 140 8.14 -37.45 3.30
C GLY A 140 7.07 -36.70 4.08
N GLY A 141 6.20 -35.91 3.45
CA GLY A 141 4.93 -35.59 4.10
C GLY A 141 4.49 -34.12 4.14
N SER A 142 5.30 -33.20 3.68
CA SER A 142 5.01 -31.74 3.78
C SER A 142 4.21 -31.17 2.62
N SER A 143 4.17 -31.85 1.47
CA SER A 143 3.48 -31.34 0.29
C SER A 143 1.95 -31.35 0.43
N LEU A 144 1.39 -32.27 1.23
CA LEU A 144 -0.04 -32.36 1.49
C LEU A 144 -0.58 -31.19 2.33
N TYR A 145 0.25 -30.63 3.18
CA TYR A 145 -0.17 -29.52 4.06
C TYR A 145 -0.28 -28.19 3.30
N LEU A 146 0.64 -27.94 2.39
CA LEU A 146 0.62 -26.71 1.57
C LEU A 146 -0.49 -26.75 0.52
N SER A 147 -0.77 -27.90 -0.08
CA SER A 147 -1.87 -28.05 -1.03
C SER A 147 -3.22 -27.87 -0.34
N ALA A 148 -3.40 -28.33 0.90
CA ALA A 148 -4.63 -28.14 1.66
C ALA A 148 -4.91 -26.65 2.00
N ILE A 149 -3.87 -25.85 2.20
CA ILE A 149 -4.01 -24.39 2.42
C ILE A 149 -4.43 -23.66 1.15
N PHE A 150 -3.93 -24.10 -0.01
CA PHE A 150 -4.28 -23.50 -1.29
C PHE A 150 -5.67 -23.93 -1.79
N GLU A 151 -6.10 -25.15 -1.52
CA GLU A 151 -7.42 -25.67 -1.93
C GLU A 151 -8.59 -25.01 -1.18
N THR A 152 -8.38 -24.50 0.02
CA THR A 152 -9.43 -23.85 0.80
C THR A 152 -9.78 -22.44 0.31
N HIS A 153 -9.00 -21.86 -0.57
CA HIS A 153 -9.24 -20.51 -1.11
C HIS A 153 -9.84 -20.50 -2.53
N GLU A 154 -9.94 -21.63 -3.19
CA GLU A 154 -10.52 -21.77 -4.54
C GLU A 154 -11.93 -22.35 -4.54
N ARG A 155 -12.80 -21.97 -3.62
CA ARG A 155 -14.21 -22.25 -3.81
C ARG A 155 -14.85 -21.09 -4.56
N PRO A 156 -15.30 -21.30 -5.81
CA PRO A 156 -16.18 -20.33 -6.46
C PRO A 156 -17.44 -20.19 -5.61
N ILE A 157 -17.80 -18.98 -5.34
CA ILE A 157 -19.07 -18.63 -4.73
C ILE A 157 -20.19 -19.04 -5.67
#